data_ca96ab182986ecc7ce220520395254ce
#
_entry.id   ca96ab182986ecc7ce220520395254ce
#
_cell.length_a   1.000
_cell.length_b   1.000
_cell.length_c   1.000
_cell.angle_alpha   90.00
_cell.angle_beta   90.00
_cell.angle_gamma   90.00
#
_symmetry.space_group_name_H-M   'P 1'
#
loop_
_entity.id
_entity.type
_entity.pdbx_description
1 polymer ?
#
loop_
_entity_poly.entity_id
_entity_poly.type
_entity_poly.pdbx_seq_one_letter_code
_entity_poly.pdbx_strand_id
1 'polypeptide(L)'
;KVTLFRVNEINVGSISAAQLNEFYFKTMHHEFTHILNQKKAYDPAYDRISESDYVGSSWYQVRLNDALAKGCISPYAMDRATEDFAEMMSIYVTNTAAAWESRLATAGATGRPILEKKFEIVYNYMLDSWGVDLDKLREIVQRRQNEISKLDLSTL
;
A
#
# COMPACT_ATOMS: atom_id res chain seq x y z
N LYS A 1 -4.61 13.74 11.60
CA LYS A 1 -6.00 13.24 11.73
C LYS A 1 -6.33 12.45 10.48
N VAL A 2 -6.68 11.18 10.63
CA VAL A 2 -7.21 10.35 9.53
C VAL A 2 -8.73 10.44 9.58
N THR A 3 -9.37 10.63 8.43
CA THR A 3 -10.82 10.63 8.31
C THR A 3 -11.21 9.57 7.27
N LEU A 4 -11.97 8.57 7.70
CA LEU A 4 -12.51 7.56 6.81
C LEU A 4 -13.93 7.98 6.41
N PHE A 5 -14.15 8.13 5.11
CA PHE A 5 -15.46 8.44 4.55
C PHE A 5 -16.29 7.16 4.34
N ARG A 6 -17.61 7.29 4.42
CA ARG A 6 -18.58 6.24 4.11
C ARG A 6 -18.47 4.97 4.96
N VAL A 7 -17.82 5.03 6.13
CA VAL A 7 -17.74 3.88 7.06
C VAL A 7 -19.12 3.40 7.49
N ASN A 8 -20.08 4.31 7.65
CA ASN A 8 -21.46 4.00 8.03
C ASN A 8 -22.26 3.27 6.91
N GLU A 9 -21.72 3.23 5.68
CA GLU A 9 -22.35 2.52 4.56
C GLU A 9 -21.88 1.06 4.48
N ILE A 10 -20.97 0.65 5.36
CA ILE A 10 -20.50 -0.74 5.43
C ILE A 10 -21.64 -1.61 5.96
N ASN A 11 -22.13 -2.49 5.11
CA ASN A 11 -23.02 -3.54 5.56
C ASN A 11 -22.16 -4.73 6.05
N VAL A 12 -21.95 -4.80 7.36
CA VAL A 12 -21.15 -5.87 7.98
C VAL A 12 -21.64 -7.29 7.67
N GLY A 13 -22.92 -7.45 7.33
CA GLY A 13 -23.50 -8.74 6.94
C GLY A 13 -23.19 -9.16 5.51
N SER A 14 -22.72 -8.26 4.65
CA SER A 14 -22.49 -8.53 3.22
C SER A 14 -21.10 -8.14 2.71
N ILE A 15 -20.30 -7.42 3.50
CA ILE A 15 -18.97 -6.99 3.07
C ILE A 15 -17.97 -8.15 3.15
N SER A 16 -17.24 -8.39 2.06
CA SER A 16 -16.17 -9.38 2.06
C SER A 16 -14.90 -8.82 2.69
N ALA A 17 -14.05 -9.70 3.24
CA ALA A 17 -12.72 -9.33 3.73
C ALA A 17 -11.87 -8.66 2.63
N ALA A 18 -12.02 -9.04 1.37
CA ALA A 18 -11.34 -8.40 0.24
C ALA A 18 -11.76 -6.94 0.05
N GLN A 19 -13.07 -6.64 0.16
CA GLN A 19 -13.58 -5.27 0.07
C GLN A 19 -13.12 -4.41 1.25
N LEU A 20 -13.15 -4.96 2.49
CA LEU A 20 -12.62 -4.27 3.66
C LEU A 20 -11.14 -3.95 3.49
N ASN A 21 -10.38 -4.88 2.94
CA ASN A 21 -8.96 -4.71 2.68
C ASN A 21 -8.70 -3.56 1.70
N GLU A 22 -9.39 -3.58 0.56
CA GLU A 22 -9.20 -2.61 -0.51
C GLU A 22 -9.60 -1.18 -0.11
N PHE A 23 -10.74 -1.03 0.57
CA PHE A 23 -11.32 0.29 0.83
C PHE A 23 -10.98 0.86 2.21
N TYR A 24 -10.67 0.01 3.21
CA TYR A 24 -10.44 0.49 4.57
C TYR A 24 -9.06 0.15 5.10
N PHE A 25 -8.65 -1.10 5.10
CA PHE A 25 -7.37 -1.47 5.70
C PHE A 25 -6.18 -0.93 4.90
N LYS A 26 -6.25 -1.02 3.57
CA LYS A 26 -5.22 -0.41 2.72
C LYS A 26 -5.15 1.09 2.97
N THR A 27 -6.30 1.79 2.98
CA THR A 27 -6.35 3.23 3.23
C THR A 27 -5.80 3.58 4.62
N MET A 28 -6.15 2.82 5.67
CA MET A 28 -5.61 3.05 7.01
C MET A 28 -4.09 2.92 7.06
N HIS A 29 -3.53 1.89 6.46
CA HIS A 29 -2.07 1.70 6.39
C HIS A 29 -1.40 2.78 5.56
N HIS A 30 -2.01 3.21 4.46
CA HIS A 30 -1.57 4.31 3.61
C HIS A 30 -1.46 5.61 4.41
N GLU A 31 -2.55 6.06 5.03
CA GLU A 31 -2.59 7.28 5.82
C GLU A 31 -1.65 7.22 7.04
N PHE A 32 -1.55 6.05 7.67
CA PHE A 32 -0.62 5.86 8.79
C PHE A 32 0.83 6.00 8.33
N THR A 33 1.18 5.56 7.13
CA THR A 33 2.51 5.73 6.54
C THR A 33 2.85 7.21 6.38
N HIS A 34 1.92 8.05 5.95
CA HIS A 34 2.14 9.50 5.92
C HIS A 34 2.42 10.09 7.31
N ILE A 35 1.75 9.60 8.35
CA ILE A 35 2.00 10.02 9.74
C ILE A 35 3.43 9.63 10.16
N LEU A 36 3.87 8.42 9.83
CA LEU A 36 5.24 7.97 10.11
C LEU A 36 6.27 8.85 9.40
N ASN A 37 6.06 9.15 8.12
CA ASN A 37 6.95 9.97 7.29
C ASN A 37 7.06 11.41 7.80
N GLN A 38 6.01 11.96 8.41
CA GLN A 38 6.04 13.27 9.08
C GLN A 38 6.89 13.28 10.36
N LYS A 39 7.08 12.13 11.00
CA LYS A 39 7.87 11.99 12.24
C LYS A 39 9.33 11.66 11.97
N LYS A 40 9.58 10.80 11.00
CA LYS A 40 10.93 10.43 10.53
C LYS A 40 10.89 10.38 9.01
N ALA A 41 11.74 11.19 8.37
CA ALA A 41 11.81 11.19 6.90
C ALA A 41 12.39 9.86 6.39
N TYR A 42 11.88 9.38 5.26
CA TYR A 42 12.49 8.29 4.51
C TYR A 42 13.64 8.80 3.62
N ASP A 43 14.42 7.90 3.03
CA ASP A 43 15.54 8.24 2.15
C ASP A 43 15.04 9.00 0.91
N PRO A 44 15.50 10.24 0.66
CA PRO A 44 15.11 11.05 -0.49
C PRO A 44 15.57 10.45 -1.84
N ALA A 45 16.38 9.40 -1.83
CA ALA A 45 16.69 8.63 -3.04
C ALA A 45 15.43 7.99 -3.63
N TYR A 46 14.41 7.69 -2.81
CA TYR A 46 13.12 7.17 -3.26
C TYR A 46 12.45 8.11 -4.28
N ASP A 47 12.40 9.40 -3.97
CA ASP A 47 11.70 10.41 -4.78
C ASP A 47 12.25 10.47 -6.20
N ARG A 48 13.55 10.23 -6.39
CA ARG A 48 14.24 10.31 -7.68
C ARG A 48 14.04 9.08 -8.56
N ILE A 49 13.61 7.94 -8.01
CA ILE A 49 13.53 6.67 -8.76
C ILE A 49 12.55 6.77 -9.93
N SER A 50 11.39 7.41 -9.72
CA SER A 50 10.35 7.57 -10.75
C SER A 50 9.93 9.04 -10.93
N GLU A 51 10.80 10.00 -10.63
CA GLU A 51 10.48 11.42 -10.66
C GLU A 51 9.86 11.88 -12.00
N SER A 52 10.37 11.36 -13.12
CA SER A 52 9.88 11.69 -14.47
C SER A 52 8.55 11.02 -14.84
N ASP A 53 8.10 10.03 -14.07
CA ASP A 53 6.91 9.24 -14.37
C ASP A 53 5.67 9.67 -13.59
N TYR A 54 5.83 10.52 -12.56
CA TYR A 54 4.69 11.06 -11.81
C TYR A 54 3.86 12.01 -12.66
N VAL A 55 2.54 11.84 -12.61
CA VAL A 55 1.57 12.56 -13.45
C VAL A 55 0.65 13.49 -12.65
N GLY A 56 0.88 13.59 -11.33
CA GLY A 56 0.06 14.40 -10.43
C GLY A 56 -1.40 13.97 -10.48
N SER A 57 -2.30 14.92 -10.37
CA SER A 57 -3.75 14.68 -10.32
C SER A 57 -4.34 13.94 -11.53
N SER A 58 -3.56 13.66 -12.57
CA SER A 58 -4.02 12.86 -13.72
C SER A 58 -3.93 11.34 -13.51
N TRP A 59 -3.46 10.88 -12.35
CA TRP A 59 -3.28 9.47 -12.01
C TRP A 59 -4.53 8.60 -12.25
N TYR A 60 -5.74 9.15 -12.08
CA TYR A 60 -7.01 8.43 -12.27
C TYR A 60 -7.27 8.00 -13.73
N GLN A 61 -6.49 8.54 -14.68
CA GLN A 61 -6.55 8.15 -16.10
C GLN A 61 -5.56 7.01 -16.43
N VAL A 62 -4.67 6.69 -15.49
CA VAL A 62 -3.64 5.65 -15.69
C VAL A 62 -4.21 4.27 -15.40
N ARG A 63 -3.96 3.31 -16.28
CA ARG A 63 -4.31 1.91 -16.03
C ARG A 63 -3.27 1.24 -15.13
N LEU A 64 -3.70 0.26 -14.35
CA LEU A 64 -2.81 -0.45 -13.44
C LEU A 64 -1.56 -1.01 -14.14
N ASN A 65 -1.72 -1.66 -15.28
CA ASN A 65 -0.59 -2.26 -15.99
C ASN A 65 0.41 -1.20 -16.49
N ASP A 66 -0.07 -0.01 -16.87
CA ASP A 66 0.79 1.08 -17.31
C ASP A 66 1.58 1.67 -16.11
N ALA A 67 0.96 1.79 -14.95
CA ALA A 67 1.62 2.19 -13.71
C ALA A 67 2.70 1.17 -13.31
N LEU A 68 2.35 -0.12 -13.30
CA LEU A 68 3.28 -1.20 -12.95
C LEU A 68 4.49 -1.25 -13.89
N ALA A 69 4.29 -1.09 -15.20
CA ALA A 69 5.37 -1.05 -16.19
C ALA A 69 6.35 0.11 -15.98
N LYS A 70 5.91 1.19 -15.32
CA LYS A 70 6.72 2.36 -14.92
C LYS A 70 7.29 2.24 -13.50
N GLY A 71 7.07 1.13 -12.83
CA GLY A 71 7.55 0.91 -11.46
C GLY A 71 6.77 1.68 -10.40
N CYS A 72 5.48 1.97 -10.64
CA CYS A 72 4.53 2.45 -9.65
C CYS A 72 3.54 1.34 -9.31
N ILE A 73 3.37 1.05 -8.01
CA ILE A 73 2.62 -0.14 -7.54
C ILE A 73 1.12 -0.07 -7.81
N SER A 74 0.59 1.13 -8.03
CA SER A 74 -0.80 1.41 -8.35
C SER A 74 -0.91 2.66 -9.22
N PRO A 75 -2.07 2.94 -9.86
CA PRO A 75 -2.30 4.22 -10.52
C PRO A 75 -2.14 5.41 -9.58
N TYR A 76 -2.62 5.32 -8.34
CA TYR A 76 -2.51 6.41 -7.36
C TYR A 76 -1.06 6.67 -6.94
N ALA A 77 -0.20 5.66 -6.95
CA ALA A 77 1.23 5.83 -6.76
C ALA A 77 1.89 6.77 -7.79
N MET A 78 1.25 6.99 -8.93
CA MET A 78 1.73 7.93 -9.95
C MET A 78 1.37 9.40 -9.68
N ASP A 79 0.67 9.70 -8.59
CA ASP A 79 0.42 11.10 -8.22
C ASP A 79 1.73 11.81 -7.87
N ARG A 80 2.46 11.27 -6.92
CA ARG A 80 3.76 11.80 -6.44
C ARG A 80 4.51 10.79 -5.56
N ALA A 81 5.77 11.06 -5.28
CA ALA A 81 6.63 10.16 -4.51
C ALA A 81 6.08 9.80 -3.13
N THR A 82 5.47 10.74 -2.42
CA THR A 82 4.90 10.49 -1.08
C THR A 82 3.70 9.53 -1.12
N GLU A 83 2.85 9.63 -2.16
CA GLU A 83 1.74 8.71 -2.37
C GLU A 83 2.25 7.32 -2.80
N ASP A 84 3.26 7.29 -3.67
CA ASP A 84 3.91 6.06 -4.12
C ASP A 84 4.52 5.29 -2.94
N PHE A 85 5.20 5.98 -2.03
CA PHE A 85 5.76 5.37 -0.82
C PHE A 85 4.67 4.77 0.07
N ALA A 86 3.58 5.51 0.30
CA ALA A 86 2.47 5.07 1.12
C ALA A 86 1.68 3.91 0.47
N GLU A 87 1.45 3.95 -0.85
CA GLU A 87 0.85 2.87 -1.62
C GLU A 87 1.71 1.59 -1.58
N MET A 88 3.03 1.73 -1.75
CA MET A 88 3.96 0.60 -1.69
C MET A 88 3.84 -0.15 -0.36
N MET A 89 3.92 0.57 0.76
CA MET A 89 3.79 -0.01 2.10
C MET A 89 2.41 -0.63 2.32
N SER A 90 1.33 0.12 2.05
CA SER A 90 -0.04 -0.31 2.33
C SER A 90 -0.46 -1.51 1.48
N ILE A 91 -0.11 -1.53 0.20
CA ILE A 91 -0.39 -2.66 -0.70
C ILE A 91 0.42 -3.89 -0.28
N TYR A 92 1.68 -3.72 0.13
CA TYR A 92 2.50 -4.85 0.59
C TYR A 92 1.88 -5.57 1.78
N VAL A 93 1.49 -4.84 2.83
CA VAL A 93 0.99 -5.45 4.06
C VAL A 93 -0.43 -6.01 3.94
N THR A 94 -1.24 -5.45 3.03
CA THR A 94 -2.64 -5.87 2.85
C THR A 94 -2.83 -6.94 1.78
N ASN A 95 -1.82 -7.23 0.97
CA ASN A 95 -1.88 -8.26 -0.06
C ASN A 95 -1.14 -9.54 0.35
N THR A 96 -1.61 -10.68 -0.16
CA THR A 96 -0.90 -11.96 0.00
C THR A 96 0.42 -11.95 -0.76
N ALA A 97 1.35 -12.86 -0.40
CA ALA A 97 2.60 -13.02 -1.13
C ALA A 97 2.37 -13.32 -2.61
N ALA A 98 1.38 -14.15 -2.92
CA ALA A 98 1.03 -14.48 -4.31
C ALA A 98 0.50 -13.26 -5.07
N ALA A 99 -0.33 -12.41 -4.45
CA ALA A 99 -0.84 -11.19 -5.07
C ALA A 99 0.29 -10.16 -5.29
N TRP A 100 1.24 -10.05 -4.37
CA TRP A 100 2.43 -9.22 -4.51
C TRP A 100 3.29 -9.68 -5.70
N GLU A 101 3.65 -10.98 -5.77
CA GLU A 101 4.41 -11.53 -6.90
C GLU A 101 3.69 -11.39 -8.23
N SER A 102 2.36 -11.52 -8.26
CA SER A 102 1.57 -11.28 -9.46
C SER A 102 1.70 -9.82 -9.95
N ARG A 103 1.74 -8.84 -9.05
CA ARG A 103 2.00 -7.43 -9.42
C ARG A 103 3.40 -7.24 -9.98
N LEU A 104 4.41 -7.81 -9.34
CA LEU A 104 5.81 -7.75 -9.83
C LEU A 104 5.95 -8.42 -11.20
N ALA A 105 5.29 -9.56 -11.42
CA ALA A 105 5.28 -10.23 -12.71
C ALA A 105 4.59 -9.37 -13.79
N THR A 106 3.47 -8.72 -13.46
CA THR A 106 2.75 -7.83 -14.38
C THR A 106 3.57 -6.59 -14.74
N ALA A 107 4.42 -6.10 -13.82
CA ALA A 107 5.32 -4.97 -14.08
C ALA A 107 6.38 -5.27 -15.15
N GLY A 108 6.65 -6.56 -15.40
CA GLY A 108 7.56 -7.01 -16.45
C GLY A 108 9.02 -6.64 -16.22
N ALA A 109 9.83 -6.80 -17.27
CA ALA A 109 11.28 -6.62 -17.18
C ALA A 109 11.70 -5.17 -16.85
N THR A 110 10.88 -4.19 -17.18
CA THR A 110 11.18 -2.77 -16.93
C THR A 110 10.70 -2.32 -15.55
N GLY A 111 9.46 -2.59 -15.20
CA GLY A 111 8.86 -2.08 -13.96
C GLY A 111 9.29 -2.87 -12.72
N ARG A 112 9.47 -4.19 -12.84
CA ARG A 112 9.83 -5.03 -11.69
C ARG A 112 11.09 -4.58 -10.96
N PRO A 113 12.25 -4.33 -11.62
CA PRO A 113 13.45 -3.87 -10.91
C PRO A 113 13.26 -2.53 -10.19
N ILE A 114 12.42 -1.65 -10.75
CA ILE A 114 12.10 -0.35 -10.15
C ILE A 114 11.27 -0.56 -8.88
N LEU A 115 10.24 -1.41 -8.94
CA LEU A 115 9.41 -1.74 -7.78
C LEU A 115 10.22 -2.40 -6.66
N GLU A 116 11.09 -3.34 -7.00
CA GLU A 116 11.96 -4.03 -6.04
C GLU A 116 12.91 -3.05 -5.34
N LYS A 117 13.53 -2.14 -6.10
CA LYS A 117 14.39 -1.09 -5.53
C LYS A 117 13.63 -0.13 -4.61
N LYS A 118 12.43 0.28 -4.99
CA LYS A 118 11.57 1.12 -4.14
C LYS A 118 11.16 0.39 -2.87
N PHE A 119 10.77 -0.88 -3.01
CA PHE A 119 10.36 -1.71 -1.89
C PHE A 119 11.50 -1.92 -0.89
N GLU A 120 12.73 -2.10 -1.34
CA GLU A 120 13.91 -2.18 -0.46
C GLU A 120 14.03 -0.93 0.43
N ILE A 121 13.83 0.26 -0.12
CA ILE A 121 13.87 1.51 0.66
C ILE A 121 12.73 1.55 1.69
N VAL A 122 11.51 1.17 1.28
CA VAL A 122 10.35 1.13 2.20
C VAL A 122 10.57 0.11 3.31
N TYR A 123 11.06 -1.08 2.99
CA TYR A 123 11.34 -2.14 3.94
C TYR A 123 12.39 -1.70 4.98
N ASN A 124 13.52 -1.18 4.50
CA ASN A 124 14.61 -0.71 5.38
C ASN A 124 14.16 0.48 6.24
N TYR A 125 13.38 1.41 5.70
CA TYR A 125 12.81 2.50 6.48
C TYR A 125 11.94 2.00 7.63
N MET A 126 11.06 1.03 7.37
CA MET A 126 10.20 0.46 8.42
C MET A 126 11.01 -0.30 9.46
N LEU A 127 12.01 -1.06 9.04
CA LEU A 127 12.85 -1.83 9.93
C LEU A 127 13.77 -0.92 10.77
N ASP A 128 14.55 -0.05 10.13
CA ASP A 128 15.60 0.73 10.78
C ASP A 128 15.05 1.90 11.59
N SER A 129 14.03 2.58 11.06
CA SER A 129 13.45 3.74 11.74
C SER A 129 12.43 3.38 12.81
N TRP A 130 11.67 2.28 12.60
CA TRP A 130 10.52 1.96 13.44
C TRP A 130 10.62 0.59 14.12
N GLY A 131 11.62 -0.22 13.79
CA GLY A 131 11.75 -1.60 14.29
C GLY A 131 10.64 -2.53 13.81
N VAL A 132 9.99 -2.19 12.69
CA VAL A 132 8.87 -2.94 12.12
C VAL A 132 9.34 -3.76 10.94
N ASP A 133 9.33 -5.07 11.12
CA ASP A 133 9.53 -6.06 10.06
C ASP A 133 8.23 -6.15 9.24
N LEU A 134 8.28 -5.75 7.96
CA LEU A 134 7.09 -5.73 7.10
C LEU A 134 6.55 -7.12 6.78
N ASP A 135 7.37 -8.15 6.75
CA ASP A 135 6.92 -9.53 6.53
C ASP A 135 6.05 -10.00 7.71
N LYS A 136 6.53 -9.76 8.93
CA LYS A 136 5.76 -10.07 10.14
C LYS A 136 4.48 -9.23 10.25
N LEU A 137 4.56 -7.95 9.89
CA LEU A 137 3.36 -7.09 9.86
C LEU A 137 2.33 -7.62 8.88
N ARG A 138 2.76 -8.00 7.67
CA ARG A 138 1.90 -8.61 6.65
C ARG A 138 1.24 -9.91 7.15
N GLU A 139 1.99 -10.80 7.79
CA GLU A 139 1.43 -12.03 8.38
C GLU A 139 0.33 -11.72 9.40
N ILE A 140 0.54 -10.72 10.28
CA ILE A 140 -0.43 -10.29 11.27
C ILE A 140 -1.68 -9.70 10.59
N VAL A 141 -1.49 -8.83 9.60
CA VAL A 141 -2.59 -8.18 8.85
C VAL A 141 -3.42 -9.24 8.12
N GLN A 142 -2.77 -10.18 7.41
CA GLN A 142 -3.45 -11.26 6.70
C GLN A 142 -4.21 -12.20 7.65
N ARG A 143 -3.63 -12.55 8.79
CA ARG A 143 -4.31 -13.35 9.81
C ARG A 143 -5.56 -12.65 10.33
N ARG A 144 -5.44 -11.38 10.74
CA ARG A 144 -6.57 -10.59 11.26
C ARG A 144 -7.67 -10.41 10.23
N GLN A 145 -7.31 -10.17 8.98
CA GLN A 145 -8.26 -10.11 7.86
C GLN A 145 -9.11 -11.38 7.76
N ASN A 146 -8.48 -12.55 7.89
CA ASN A 146 -9.17 -13.84 7.82
C ASN A 146 -10.02 -14.15 9.07
N GLU A 147 -9.80 -13.43 10.16
CA GLU A 147 -10.53 -13.58 11.43
C GLU A 147 -11.73 -12.63 11.54
N ILE A 148 -11.82 -11.59 10.71
CA ILE A 148 -12.88 -10.56 10.80
C ILE A 148 -14.28 -11.17 10.79
N SER A 149 -14.54 -12.17 9.96
CA SER A 149 -15.86 -12.84 9.89
C SER A 149 -16.23 -13.61 11.17
N LYS A 150 -15.28 -13.79 12.08
CA LYS A 150 -15.45 -14.51 13.36
C LYS A 150 -15.59 -13.55 14.55
N LEU A 151 -15.38 -12.26 14.34
CA LEU A 151 -15.47 -11.26 15.40
C LEU A 151 -16.94 -10.98 15.71
N ASP A 152 -17.27 -11.01 17.00
CA ASP A 152 -18.54 -10.49 17.49
C ASP A 152 -18.45 -8.96 17.58
N LEU A 153 -19.03 -8.28 16.58
CA LEU A 153 -19.05 -6.82 16.50
C LEU A 153 -20.19 -6.21 17.32
N SER A 154 -21.03 -7.02 17.96
CA SER A 154 -22.15 -6.52 18.77
C SER A 154 -21.72 -5.92 20.11
N THR A 155 -20.45 -6.14 20.50
CA THR A 155 -19.87 -5.68 21.77
C THR A 155 -18.87 -4.51 21.62
N LEU A 156 -18.78 -3.90 20.41
CA LEU A 156 -17.91 -2.75 20.14
C LEU A 156 -18.61 -1.42 20.42
#